data_d7ce48f9aea5178892a9952c07271cb7
#
_entry.id   d7ce48f9aea5178892a9952c07271cb7
#
_cell.length_a   1.000
_cell.length_b   1.000
_cell.length_c   1.000
_cell.angle_alpha   90.00
_cell.angle_beta   90.00
_cell.angle_gamma   90.00
#
_symmetry.space_group_name_H-M   'P 1'
#
loop_
_entity.id
_entity.type
_entity.pdbx_description
1 polymer ?
#
loop_
_entity_poly.entity_id
_entity_poly.type
_entity_poly.pdbx_seq_one_letter_code
_entity_poly.pdbx_strand_id
1 'polypeptide(L)'
;MLPSNRIAIIDSFPLPLCQPVRNHRVAIFKGLADIGYNASKHLWFYGFKVHMLVTLSGYILNYVVTPASVHDIKVVYELLEGCKRSVILGDLGYLSSELKKDLEQLGYHLWTPFRQNMAGAEEHNDWKVMAMRRTIETRFSELCRLFDVEHTLARNLAGLQLRMEQIILAHNLRYFEMN
;
A
#
# COMPACT_ATOMS: atom_id res chain seq x y z
N MET A 1 -21.73 6.40 12.61
CA MET A 1 -20.73 6.62 11.55
C MET A 1 -19.38 6.86 12.22
N LEU A 2 -18.34 6.09 11.88
CA LEU A 2 -17.01 6.29 12.47
C LEU A 2 -16.45 7.64 12.01
N PRO A 3 -15.87 8.45 12.89
CA PRO A 3 -15.30 9.73 12.51
C PRO A 3 -14.12 9.51 11.54
N SER A 4 -14.09 10.25 10.43
CA SER A 4 -13.09 10.13 9.35
C SER A 4 -11.64 10.27 9.85
N ASN A 5 -11.44 11.02 10.94
CA ASN A 5 -10.13 11.20 11.57
C ASN A 5 -9.59 9.95 12.28
N ARG A 6 -10.37 8.88 12.43
CA ARG A 6 -9.94 7.58 12.99
C ARG A 6 -9.63 6.53 11.94
N ILE A 7 -9.90 6.81 10.68
CA ILE A 7 -9.76 5.84 9.59
C ILE A 7 -8.47 6.10 8.82
N ALA A 8 -7.74 5.02 8.53
CA ALA A 8 -6.69 4.99 7.53
C ALA A 8 -6.90 3.80 6.59
N ILE A 9 -6.32 3.86 5.41
CA ILE A 9 -6.40 2.84 4.38
C ILE A 9 -5.00 2.31 4.13
N ILE A 10 -4.87 0.99 4.06
CA ILE A 10 -3.63 0.30 3.74
C ILE A 10 -3.77 -0.43 2.42
N ASP A 11 -2.79 -0.27 1.54
CA ASP A 11 -2.71 -1.00 0.27
C ASP A 11 -1.29 -0.93 -0.30
N SER A 12 -1.01 -1.68 -1.35
CA SER A 12 0.28 -1.70 -2.02
C SER A 12 0.15 -1.51 -3.53
N PHE A 13 1.17 -0.94 -4.15
CA PHE A 13 1.28 -0.88 -5.60
C PHE A 13 2.67 -1.33 -6.08
N PRO A 14 2.77 -1.87 -7.31
CA PRO A 14 4.02 -2.34 -7.85
C PRO A 14 4.94 -1.20 -8.24
N LEU A 15 6.24 -1.41 -8.05
CA LEU A 15 7.32 -0.56 -8.55
C LEU A 15 8.21 -1.40 -9.45
N PRO A 16 7.84 -1.58 -10.73
CA PRO A 16 8.54 -2.49 -11.64
C PRO A 16 9.87 -1.91 -12.10
N LEU A 17 10.91 -2.73 -12.12
CA LEU A 17 12.20 -2.41 -12.74
C LEU A 17 12.25 -2.96 -14.17
N CYS A 18 11.75 -4.17 -14.37
CA CYS A 18 11.68 -4.79 -15.70
C CYS A 18 10.73 -6.01 -15.71
N GLN A 19 10.52 -6.57 -16.90
CA GLN A 19 9.87 -7.88 -17.05
C GLN A 19 10.75 -9.00 -16.49
N PRO A 20 10.17 -10.09 -15.93
CA PRO A 20 10.92 -11.16 -15.27
C PRO A 20 11.98 -11.81 -16.17
N VAL A 21 11.70 -11.96 -17.46
CA VAL A 21 12.64 -12.51 -18.45
C VAL A 21 13.94 -11.71 -18.56
N ARG A 22 13.95 -10.47 -18.11
CA ARG A 22 15.12 -9.57 -18.15
C ARG A 22 15.85 -9.46 -16.81
N ASN A 23 15.34 -10.05 -15.73
CA ASN A 23 15.87 -9.88 -14.38
C ASN A 23 17.35 -10.27 -14.25
N HIS A 24 17.79 -11.33 -14.94
CA HIS A 24 19.18 -11.80 -14.95
C HIS A 24 20.18 -10.82 -15.60
N ARG A 25 19.68 -9.89 -16.43
CA ARG A 25 20.47 -8.83 -17.10
C ARG A 25 20.51 -7.53 -16.30
N VAL A 26 19.64 -7.39 -15.29
CA VAL A 26 19.56 -6.19 -14.48
C VAL A 26 20.63 -6.24 -13.40
N ALA A 27 21.65 -5.39 -13.54
CA ALA A 27 22.71 -5.26 -12.55
C ALA A 27 22.27 -4.42 -11.33
N ILE A 28 21.27 -3.55 -11.53
CA ILE A 28 20.76 -2.63 -10.50
C ILE A 28 19.85 -3.39 -9.56
N PHE A 29 19.99 -3.17 -8.25
CA PHE A 29 19.20 -3.81 -7.19
C PHE A 29 19.29 -5.34 -7.14
N LYS A 30 20.36 -5.92 -7.69
CA LYS A 30 20.59 -7.37 -7.67
C LYS A 30 20.65 -7.87 -6.22
N GLY A 31 19.81 -8.87 -5.90
CA GLY A 31 19.68 -9.41 -4.54
C GLY A 31 18.83 -8.57 -3.59
N LEU A 32 18.30 -7.44 -4.05
CA LEU A 32 17.42 -6.56 -3.26
C LEU A 32 16.00 -6.50 -3.82
N ALA A 33 15.84 -6.56 -5.14
CA ALA A 33 14.56 -6.67 -5.81
C ALA A 33 14.21 -8.15 -6.07
N ASP A 34 12.92 -8.43 -6.29
CA ASP A 34 12.44 -9.79 -6.55
C ASP A 34 11.25 -9.79 -7.52
N ILE A 35 10.80 -10.99 -7.89
CA ILE A 35 9.66 -11.19 -8.80
C ILE A 35 8.36 -11.13 -7.99
N GLY A 36 7.44 -10.31 -8.44
CA GLY A 36 6.08 -10.21 -7.92
C GLY A 36 5.03 -10.26 -9.01
N TYR A 37 3.78 -10.40 -8.60
CA TYR A 37 2.63 -10.42 -9.49
C TYR A 37 1.75 -9.19 -9.26
N ASN A 38 1.45 -8.47 -10.34
CA ASN A 38 0.47 -7.39 -10.33
C ASN A 38 -0.89 -7.94 -10.74
N ALA A 39 -1.80 -8.09 -9.78
CA ALA A 39 -3.12 -8.66 -10.00
C ALA A 39 -4.00 -7.79 -10.93
N SER A 40 -3.91 -6.47 -10.82
CA SER A 40 -4.71 -5.53 -11.63
C SER A 40 -4.33 -5.53 -13.10
N LYS A 41 -3.03 -5.69 -13.40
CA LYS A 41 -2.50 -5.73 -14.77
C LYS A 41 -2.31 -7.17 -15.30
N HIS A 42 -2.55 -8.20 -14.46
CA HIS A 42 -2.30 -9.62 -14.74
C HIS A 42 -0.87 -9.89 -15.26
N LEU A 43 0.13 -9.22 -14.67
CA LEU A 43 1.51 -9.27 -15.14
C LEU A 43 2.48 -9.59 -14.01
N TRP A 44 3.44 -10.46 -14.31
CA TRP A 44 4.62 -10.64 -13.47
C TRP A 44 5.64 -9.54 -13.76
N PHE A 45 6.30 -9.05 -12.73
CA PHE A 45 7.37 -8.05 -12.85
C PHE A 45 8.50 -8.37 -11.88
N TYR A 46 9.69 -7.89 -12.19
CA TYR A 46 10.83 -7.87 -11.29
C TYR A 46 11.01 -6.46 -10.74
N GLY A 47 11.06 -6.32 -9.43
CA GLY A 47 11.14 -5.00 -8.80
C GLY A 47 10.77 -5.00 -7.32
N PHE A 48 10.11 -3.94 -6.93
CA PHE A 48 9.65 -3.68 -5.55
C PHE A 48 8.13 -3.53 -5.49
N LYS A 49 7.58 -3.57 -4.28
CA LYS A 49 6.25 -3.05 -3.94
C LYS A 49 6.40 -1.90 -2.97
N VAL A 50 5.54 -0.91 -3.12
CA VAL A 50 5.40 0.18 -2.18
C VAL A 50 4.08 -0.01 -1.45
N HIS A 51 4.17 -0.23 -0.14
CA HIS A 51 3.03 -0.33 0.75
C HIS A 51 2.79 1.03 1.37
N MET A 52 1.55 1.49 1.45
CA MET A 52 1.21 2.80 1.97
C MET A 52 0.07 2.74 2.98
N LEU A 53 0.15 3.63 3.96
CA LEU A 53 -0.92 3.94 4.89
C LEU A 53 -1.38 5.38 4.61
N VAL A 54 -2.66 5.55 4.25
CA VAL A 54 -3.20 6.82 3.75
C VAL A 54 -4.46 7.20 4.51
N THR A 55 -4.66 8.47 4.80
CA THR A 55 -5.93 8.97 5.35
C THR A 55 -7.04 8.98 4.29
N LEU A 56 -8.30 9.07 4.70
CA LEU A 56 -9.42 9.24 3.75
C LEU A 56 -9.29 10.51 2.92
N SER A 57 -8.70 11.58 3.47
CA SER A 57 -8.44 12.82 2.74
C SER A 57 -7.33 12.71 1.70
N GLY A 58 -6.47 11.68 1.77
CA GLY A 58 -5.41 11.43 0.80
C GLY A 58 -4.00 11.72 1.31
N TYR A 59 -3.84 12.14 2.57
CA TYR A 59 -2.53 12.34 3.18
C TYR A 59 -1.86 11.01 3.45
N ILE A 60 -0.63 10.81 2.99
CA ILE A 60 0.16 9.59 3.21
C ILE A 60 0.79 9.68 4.60
N LEU A 61 0.40 8.76 5.50
CA LEU A 61 0.88 8.70 6.89
C LEU A 61 2.23 7.99 7.00
N ASN A 62 2.37 6.88 6.27
CA ASN A 62 3.58 6.05 6.27
C ASN A 62 3.70 5.26 4.97
N TYR A 63 4.90 4.78 4.67
CA TYR A 63 5.15 3.88 3.55
C TYR A 63 6.31 2.94 3.84
N VAL A 64 6.30 1.77 3.20
CA VAL A 64 7.39 0.78 3.23
C VAL A 64 7.65 0.27 1.82
N VAL A 65 8.91 0.18 1.43
CA VAL A 65 9.33 -0.40 0.15
C VAL A 65 9.92 -1.78 0.40
N THR A 66 9.35 -2.80 -0.24
CA THR A 66 9.82 -4.19 -0.10
C THR A 66 10.15 -4.81 -1.45
N PRO A 67 10.96 -5.88 -1.50
CA PRO A 67 11.01 -6.75 -2.68
C PRO A 67 9.60 -7.18 -3.10
N ALA A 68 9.35 -7.28 -4.41
CA ALA A 68 8.00 -7.52 -4.93
C ALA A 68 7.38 -8.87 -4.49
N SER A 69 8.18 -9.84 -4.04
CA SER A 69 7.73 -11.14 -3.51
C SER A 69 7.19 -11.07 -2.08
N VAL A 70 7.46 -10.00 -1.33
CA VAL A 70 7.04 -9.88 0.06
C VAL A 70 5.51 -9.78 0.15
N HIS A 71 4.91 -10.62 1.01
CA HIS A 71 3.46 -10.60 1.22
C HIS A 71 3.04 -9.38 2.04
N ASP A 72 1.93 -8.75 1.67
CA ASP A 72 1.47 -7.47 2.22
C ASP A 72 1.25 -7.50 3.75
N ILE A 73 0.82 -8.63 4.30
CA ILE A 73 0.63 -8.83 5.75
C ILE A 73 1.92 -8.58 6.55
N LYS A 74 3.09 -8.91 6.00
CA LYS A 74 4.37 -8.85 6.72
C LYS A 74 4.81 -7.43 7.10
N VAL A 75 4.32 -6.43 6.41
CA VAL A 75 4.72 -5.02 6.61
C VAL A 75 3.73 -4.20 7.42
N VAL A 76 2.61 -4.80 7.82
CA VAL A 76 1.52 -4.08 8.50
C VAL A 76 2.00 -3.41 9.78
N TYR A 77 2.78 -4.10 10.60
CA TYR A 77 3.27 -3.56 11.86
C TYR A 77 4.19 -2.34 11.66
N GLU A 78 5.09 -2.41 10.67
CA GLU A 78 5.98 -1.32 10.29
C GLU A 78 5.18 -0.12 9.75
N LEU A 79 4.17 -0.35 8.93
CA LEU A 79 3.29 0.70 8.40
C LEU A 79 2.47 1.37 9.49
N LEU A 80 2.09 0.65 10.54
CA LEU A 80 1.29 1.19 11.65
C LEU A 80 2.14 1.83 12.75
N GLU A 81 3.47 1.79 12.65
CA GLU A 81 4.35 2.44 13.62
C GLU A 81 4.03 3.93 13.74
N GLY A 82 3.74 4.38 14.96
CA GLY A 82 3.35 5.77 15.24
C GLY A 82 1.96 6.20 14.73
N CYS A 83 1.20 5.29 14.11
CA CYS A 83 -0.14 5.59 13.61
C CYS A 83 -1.13 5.81 14.76
N LYS A 84 -1.82 6.96 14.74
CA LYS A 84 -2.87 7.30 15.73
C LYS A 84 -4.29 6.96 15.24
N ARG A 85 -4.42 6.32 14.07
CA ARG A 85 -5.71 5.92 13.50
C ARG A 85 -6.06 4.52 14.01
N SER A 86 -7.24 4.37 14.58
CA SER A 86 -7.67 3.10 15.21
C SER A 86 -8.40 2.14 14.26
N VAL A 87 -8.84 2.61 13.10
CA VAL A 87 -9.55 1.80 12.10
C VAL A 87 -8.73 1.77 10.81
N ILE A 88 -8.36 0.57 10.40
CA ILE A 88 -7.53 0.34 9.21
C ILE A 88 -8.37 -0.42 8.18
N LEU A 89 -8.52 0.13 6.99
CA LEU A 89 -9.21 -0.51 5.87
C LEU A 89 -8.16 -1.12 4.93
N GLY A 90 -8.17 -2.44 4.79
CA GLY A 90 -7.30 -3.18 3.87
C GLY A 90 -8.08 -3.86 2.75
N ASP A 91 -7.38 -4.39 1.75
CA ASP A 91 -7.95 -5.25 0.72
C ASP A 91 -7.95 -6.74 1.14
N LEU A 92 -8.30 -7.63 0.21
CA LEU A 92 -8.28 -9.08 0.43
C LEU A 92 -6.87 -9.63 0.72
N GLY A 93 -5.81 -8.94 0.34
CA GLY A 93 -4.44 -9.32 0.61
C GLY A 93 -4.08 -9.27 2.09
N TYR A 94 -4.83 -8.48 2.87
CA TYR A 94 -4.68 -8.37 4.33
C TYR A 94 -5.66 -9.25 5.12
N LEU A 95 -6.46 -10.08 4.45
CA LEU A 95 -7.44 -10.96 5.09
C LEU A 95 -6.74 -12.10 5.85
N SER A 96 -6.56 -11.91 7.16
CA SER A 96 -5.98 -12.88 8.07
C SER A 96 -6.63 -12.76 9.45
N SER A 97 -7.12 -13.88 9.97
CA SER A 97 -7.71 -13.92 11.32
C SER A 97 -6.68 -13.72 12.43
N GLU A 98 -5.45 -14.16 12.21
CA GLU A 98 -4.32 -13.96 13.12
C GLU A 98 -3.93 -12.48 13.18
N LEU A 99 -3.63 -11.87 12.02
CA LEU A 99 -3.31 -10.45 11.94
C LEU A 99 -4.40 -9.58 12.59
N LYS A 100 -5.68 -9.90 12.35
CA LYS A 100 -6.80 -9.15 12.92
C LYS A 100 -6.78 -9.19 14.45
N LYS A 101 -6.57 -10.38 15.05
CA LYS A 101 -6.50 -10.56 16.50
C LYS A 101 -5.31 -9.80 17.11
N ASP A 102 -4.15 -9.87 16.47
CA ASP A 102 -2.94 -9.21 16.95
C ASP A 102 -3.13 -7.69 16.92
N LEU A 103 -3.68 -7.15 15.83
CA LEU A 103 -3.96 -5.73 15.70
C LEU A 103 -5.01 -5.24 16.69
N GLU A 104 -6.03 -6.05 17.00
CA GLU A 104 -7.02 -5.73 18.04
C GLU A 104 -6.37 -5.60 19.42
N GLN A 105 -5.39 -6.45 19.77
CA GLN A 105 -4.62 -6.32 21.01
C GLN A 105 -3.78 -5.02 21.07
N LEU A 106 -3.35 -4.54 19.92
CA LEU A 106 -2.63 -3.26 19.79
C LEU A 106 -3.56 -2.03 19.70
N GLY A 107 -4.87 -2.22 19.76
CA GLY A 107 -5.86 -1.16 19.69
C GLY A 107 -6.28 -0.73 18.28
N TYR A 108 -5.91 -1.51 17.27
CA TYR A 108 -6.32 -1.29 15.88
C TYR A 108 -7.48 -2.21 15.50
N HIS A 109 -8.44 -1.70 14.76
CA HIS A 109 -9.51 -2.48 14.15
C HIS A 109 -9.26 -2.61 12.65
N LEU A 110 -8.79 -3.78 12.21
CA LEU A 110 -8.58 -4.08 10.80
C LEU A 110 -9.88 -4.55 10.16
N TRP A 111 -10.37 -3.81 9.17
CA TRP A 111 -11.45 -4.21 8.29
C TRP A 111 -10.91 -4.61 6.92
N THR A 112 -11.29 -5.79 6.46
CA THR A 112 -11.01 -6.27 5.10
C THR A 112 -12.29 -6.86 4.50
N PRO A 113 -12.51 -6.78 3.20
CA PRO A 113 -13.68 -7.42 2.60
C PRO A 113 -13.59 -8.95 2.76
N PHE A 114 -14.75 -9.59 2.80
CA PHE A 114 -14.84 -11.03 2.68
C PHE A 114 -14.86 -11.45 1.21
N ARG A 115 -14.32 -12.63 0.92
CA ARG A 115 -14.48 -13.24 -0.41
C ARG A 115 -15.95 -13.60 -0.62
N GLN A 116 -16.42 -13.54 -1.87
CA GLN A 116 -17.83 -13.80 -2.19
C GLN A 116 -18.35 -15.18 -1.73
N ASN A 117 -17.46 -16.17 -1.64
CA ASN A 117 -17.79 -17.52 -1.16
C ASN A 117 -17.74 -17.67 0.37
N MET A 118 -17.45 -16.63 1.13
CA MET A 118 -17.46 -16.66 2.59
C MET A 118 -18.87 -16.39 3.13
N ALA A 119 -19.24 -17.10 4.20
CA ALA A 119 -20.53 -16.87 4.88
C ALA A 119 -20.60 -15.44 5.41
N GLY A 120 -21.75 -14.77 5.20
CA GLY A 120 -21.97 -13.38 5.64
C GLY A 120 -21.26 -12.31 4.79
N ALA A 121 -20.73 -12.67 3.61
CA ALA A 121 -20.00 -11.72 2.76
C ALA A 121 -20.87 -10.51 2.32
N GLU A 122 -22.14 -10.73 2.00
CA GLU A 122 -23.05 -9.65 1.56
C GLU A 122 -23.30 -8.62 2.67
N GLU A 123 -23.48 -9.07 3.90
CA GLU A 123 -23.72 -8.20 5.06
C GLU A 123 -22.43 -7.49 5.51
N HIS A 124 -21.30 -8.22 5.44
CA HIS A 124 -20.01 -7.68 5.86
C HIS A 124 -19.44 -6.65 4.88
N ASN A 125 -19.62 -6.86 3.58
CA ASN A 125 -19.07 -6.02 2.51
C ASN A 125 -19.92 -4.76 2.26
N ASP A 126 -20.06 -3.92 3.28
CA ASP A 126 -20.76 -2.63 3.15
C ASP A 126 -20.15 -1.80 2.00
N TRP A 127 -21.00 -1.41 1.06
CA TRP A 127 -20.60 -0.68 -0.13
C TRP A 127 -19.93 0.68 0.19
N LYS A 128 -20.30 1.34 1.31
CA LYS A 128 -19.71 2.61 1.74
C LYS A 128 -18.28 2.40 2.23
N VAL A 129 -18.04 1.33 3.00
CA VAL A 129 -16.70 0.97 3.48
C VAL A 129 -15.82 0.57 2.29
N MET A 130 -16.36 -0.21 1.35
CA MET A 130 -15.68 -0.57 0.11
C MET A 130 -15.31 0.67 -0.73
N ALA A 131 -16.21 1.65 -0.82
CA ALA A 131 -15.96 2.90 -1.53
C ALA A 131 -14.85 3.73 -0.85
N MET A 132 -14.88 3.85 0.49
CA MET A 132 -13.80 4.51 1.24
C MET A 132 -12.45 3.84 1.00
N ARG A 133 -12.36 2.51 1.05
CA ARG A 133 -11.12 1.78 0.77
C ARG A 133 -10.57 2.10 -0.62
N ARG A 134 -11.43 2.10 -1.63
CA ARG A 134 -11.01 2.36 -3.03
C ARG A 134 -10.43 3.76 -3.26
N THR A 135 -10.60 4.71 -2.35
CA THR A 135 -10.00 6.04 -2.51
C THR A 135 -8.48 6.01 -2.57
N ILE A 136 -7.82 4.97 -2.02
CA ILE A 136 -6.35 4.80 -2.12
C ILE A 136 -5.90 4.58 -3.57
N GLU A 137 -6.72 3.92 -4.39
CA GLU A 137 -6.42 3.71 -5.82
C GLU A 137 -6.30 5.04 -6.57
N THR A 138 -7.10 6.05 -6.17
CA THR A 138 -6.96 7.41 -6.68
C THR A 138 -5.60 8.02 -6.30
N ARG A 139 -5.12 7.76 -5.07
CA ARG A 139 -3.80 8.25 -4.60
C ARG A 139 -2.68 7.60 -5.41
N PHE A 140 -2.77 6.30 -5.66
CA PHE A 140 -1.80 5.60 -6.50
C PHE A 140 -1.78 6.14 -7.93
N SER A 141 -2.97 6.39 -8.52
CA SER A 141 -3.08 7.02 -9.83
C SER A 141 -2.47 8.43 -9.86
N GLU A 142 -2.64 9.21 -8.80
CA GLU A 142 -2.01 10.54 -8.68
C GLU A 142 -0.50 10.45 -8.59
N LEU A 143 0.05 9.52 -7.80
CA LEU A 143 1.49 9.28 -7.68
C LEU A 143 2.10 8.88 -9.03
N CYS A 144 1.43 8.00 -9.77
CA CYS A 144 1.88 7.60 -11.11
C CYS A 144 1.81 8.77 -12.11
N ARG A 145 0.66 9.46 -12.18
CA ARG A 145 0.40 10.49 -13.19
C ARG A 145 1.19 11.79 -12.95
N LEU A 146 1.35 12.21 -11.69
CA LEU A 146 1.92 13.52 -11.37
C LEU A 146 3.42 13.43 -11.05
N PHE A 147 3.88 12.30 -10.52
CA PHE A 147 5.23 12.14 -10.03
C PHE A 147 6.00 11.01 -10.72
N ASP A 148 5.33 10.27 -11.64
CA ASP A 148 5.94 9.15 -12.39
C ASP A 148 6.64 8.15 -11.47
N VAL A 149 5.95 7.77 -10.39
CA VAL A 149 6.53 6.94 -9.33
C VAL A 149 6.94 5.54 -9.81
N GLU A 150 6.25 4.98 -10.82
CA GLU A 150 6.55 3.66 -11.39
C GLU A 150 7.86 3.63 -12.20
N HIS A 151 8.35 4.77 -12.69
CA HIS A 151 9.57 4.86 -13.49
C HIS A 151 10.70 5.53 -12.69
N THR A 152 11.21 4.81 -11.71
CA THR A 152 12.34 5.31 -10.94
C THR A 152 13.65 5.20 -11.73
N LEU A 153 14.44 6.27 -11.72
CA LEU A 153 15.80 6.30 -12.25
C LEU A 153 16.85 5.96 -11.19
N ALA A 154 16.41 5.59 -9.99
CA ALA A 154 17.31 5.22 -8.90
C ALA A 154 18.15 3.99 -9.26
N ARG A 155 19.41 3.99 -8.85
CA ARG A 155 20.37 2.88 -9.11
C ARG A 155 20.79 2.13 -7.85
N ASN A 156 20.36 2.60 -6.67
CA ASN A 156 20.61 1.97 -5.37
C ASN A 156 19.45 2.29 -4.40
N LEU A 157 19.42 1.61 -3.26
CA LEU A 157 18.35 1.77 -2.28
C LEU A 157 18.25 3.18 -1.72
N ALA A 158 19.38 3.83 -1.41
CA ALA A 158 19.38 5.19 -0.87
C ALA A 158 18.75 6.18 -1.86
N GLY A 159 19.08 6.05 -3.15
CA GLY A 159 18.48 6.86 -4.21
C GLY A 159 16.99 6.56 -4.41
N LEU A 160 16.57 5.30 -4.28
CA LEU A 160 15.17 4.90 -4.35
C LEU A 160 14.39 5.50 -3.17
N GLN A 161 14.92 5.37 -1.96
CA GLN A 161 14.32 5.91 -0.74
C GLN A 161 14.19 7.43 -0.84
N LEU A 162 15.26 8.13 -1.19
CA LEU A 162 15.22 9.59 -1.36
C LEU A 162 14.16 10.01 -2.39
N ARG A 163 14.06 9.30 -3.52
CA ARG A 163 13.04 9.57 -4.54
C ARG A 163 11.62 9.37 -3.99
N MET A 164 11.38 8.31 -3.24
CA MET A 164 10.09 8.06 -2.59
C MET A 164 9.74 9.14 -1.58
N GLU A 165 10.68 9.53 -0.72
CA GLU A 165 10.49 10.60 0.27
C GLU A 165 10.13 11.94 -0.39
N GLN A 166 10.84 12.30 -1.47
CA GLN A 166 10.54 13.51 -2.24
C GLN A 166 9.14 13.49 -2.85
N ILE A 167 8.74 12.36 -3.45
CA ILE A 167 7.41 12.19 -4.04
C ILE A 167 6.33 12.30 -2.97
N ILE A 168 6.49 11.60 -1.85
CA ILE A 168 5.52 11.59 -0.75
C ILE A 168 5.41 12.97 -0.11
N LEU A 169 6.53 13.66 0.10
CA LEU A 169 6.52 15.03 0.60
C LEU A 169 5.76 15.97 -0.36
N ALA A 170 6.08 15.93 -1.65
CA ALA A 170 5.42 16.74 -2.66
C ALA A 170 3.92 16.43 -2.78
N HIS A 171 3.54 15.13 -2.68
CA HIS A 171 2.15 14.71 -2.63
C HIS A 171 1.44 15.26 -1.38
N ASN A 172 2.04 15.07 -0.20
CA ASN A 172 1.44 15.48 1.07
C ASN A 172 1.27 16.99 1.18
N LEU A 173 2.17 17.80 0.60
CA LEU A 173 2.00 19.26 0.55
C LEU A 173 0.72 19.69 -0.17
N ARG A 174 0.21 18.90 -1.11
CA ARG A 174 -1.07 19.19 -1.79
C ARG A 174 -2.30 18.92 -0.92
N TYR A 175 -2.15 18.06 0.08
CA TYR A 175 -3.19 17.67 1.04
C TYR A 175 -3.00 18.31 2.40
N PHE A 176 -2.00 19.15 2.54
CA PHE A 176 -1.79 19.92 3.75
C PHE A 176 -2.77 21.08 3.71
N GLU A 177 -3.88 20.94 4.44
CA GLU A 177 -4.80 22.04 4.67
C GLU A 177 -4.08 23.07 5.55
N MET A 178 -3.74 24.19 4.97
CA MET A 178 -3.33 25.36 5.74
C MET A 178 -4.61 25.91 6.40
N ASN A 179 -4.88 25.42 7.63
CA ASN A 179 -5.89 25.98 8.51
C ASN A 179 -5.38 27.27 9.13
#